data_c3013d37d440c95a18ec6dfa7f75c759
#
_entry.id   c3013d37d440c95a18ec6dfa7f75c759
#
_cell.length_a   1.000
_cell.length_b   1.000
_cell.length_c   1.000
_cell.angle_alpha   90.00
_cell.angle_beta   90.00
_cell.angle_gamma   90.00
#
_symmetry.space_group_name_H-M   'P 1'
#
loop_
_entity.id
_entity.type
_entity.pdbx_description
1 polymer ?
#
loop_
_entity_poly.entity_id
_entity_poly.type
_entity_poly.pdbx_seq_one_letter_code
_entity_poly.pdbx_strand_id
1 'polypeptide(L)'
;KTDIFPVNVFYNIGLCGSEFRKMYRFEHTSEDFTYHARRTAEASKREIYVYVIGEASRAANWQLYGYHRETNPCLTHTEGLVVFRNTVTQSNTTHKSVPLILSSVKTDQHEELYRRKGLPALFKEAGFKTWFLSNQRPQGAMIDKLAKDADSLVYLPEPRYDMQLLEAMKQVIAEDPEHDLLIILHCYGSH
;
A
#
# COMPACT_ATOMS: atom_id res chain seq x y z
N LYS A 1 26.45 8.98 16.79
CA LYS A 1 27.25 7.89 17.42
C LYS A 1 27.45 6.69 16.48
N THR A 2 26.80 6.64 15.33
CA THR A 2 26.82 5.52 14.37
C THR A 2 27.74 5.73 13.17
N ASP A 3 28.56 6.78 13.18
CA ASP A 3 29.36 7.18 12.02
C ASP A 3 30.84 6.78 12.12
N ILE A 4 31.22 6.08 13.20
CA ILE A 4 32.62 5.68 13.43
C ILE A 4 32.84 4.27 12.84
N PHE A 5 33.61 4.19 11.78
CA PHE A 5 34.10 2.92 11.22
C PHE A 5 35.13 2.27 12.19
N PRO A 6 35.08 0.93 12.44
CA PRO A 6 34.16 -0.06 11.90
C PRO A 6 32.89 -0.29 12.78
N VAL A 7 32.71 0.45 13.85
CA VAL A 7 31.61 0.27 14.83
C VAL A 7 30.23 0.39 14.17
N ASN A 8 30.10 1.33 13.24
CA ASN A 8 28.85 1.51 12.48
C ASN A 8 28.46 0.26 11.67
N VAL A 9 29.44 -0.48 11.15
CA VAL A 9 29.19 -1.70 10.37
C VAL A 9 28.56 -2.78 11.26
N PHE A 10 29.17 -3.07 12.40
CA PHE A 10 28.64 -4.08 13.33
C PHE A 10 27.31 -3.69 13.93
N TYR A 11 27.12 -2.41 14.25
CA TYR A 11 25.85 -1.88 14.73
C TYR A 11 24.76 -2.04 13.69
N ASN A 12 25.01 -1.67 12.43
CA ASN A 12 24.05 -1.81 11.34
C ASN A 12 23.72 -3.27 11.02
N ILE A 13 24.72 -4.17 11.07
CA ILE A 13 24.46 -5.61 10.92
C ILE A 13 23.54 -6.12 12.03
N GLY A 14 23.77 -5.70 13.28
CA GLY A 14 22.91 -6.06 14.41
C GLY A 14 21.48 -5.54 14.23
N LEU A 15 21.30 -4.30 13.79
CA LEU A 15 20.00 -3.72 13.48
C LEU A 15 19.31 -4.49 12.33
N CYS A 16 19.98 -4.71 11.22
CA CYS A 16 19.44 -5.47 10.10
C CYS A 16 18.99 -6.88 10.52
N GLY A 17 19.83 -7.56 11.33
CA GLY A 17 19.49 -8.88 11.85
C GLY A 17 18.26 -8.87 12.76
N SER A 18 18.09 -7.83 13.57
CA SER A 18 16.91 -7.68 14.44
C SER A 18 15.62 -7.42 13.63
N GLU A 19 15.70 -6.52 12.66
CA GLU A 19 14.56 -6.21 11.77
C GLU A 19 14.16 -7.41 10.91
N PHE A 20 15.17 -8.12 10.37
CA PHE A 20 14.92 -9.35 9.61
C PHE A 20 14.23 -10.42 10.46
N ARG A 21 14.65 -10.59 11.73
CA ARG A 21 14.01 -11.52 12.68
C ARG A 21 12.56 -11.14 12.95
N LYS A 22 12.26 -9.85 13.15
CA LYS A 22 10.90 -9.36 13.36
C LYS A 22 10.02 -9.65 12.15
N MET A 23 10.52 -9.33 10.95
CA MET A 23 9.83 -9.57 9.70
C MET A 23 9.58 -11.07 9.44
N TYR A 24 10.58 -11.93 9.76
CA TYR A 24 10.43 -13.37 9.64
C TYR A 24 9.35 -13.94 10.58
N ARG A 25 9.23 -13.36 11.77
CA ARG A 25 8.22 -13.77 12.74
C ARG A 25 6.84 -13.14 12.52
N PHE A 26 6.70 -12.26 11.56
CA PHE A 26 5.46 -11.51 11.33
C PHE A 26 4.23 -12.41 11.21
N GLU A 27 4.31 -13.49 10.47
CA GLU A 27 3.20 -14.43 10.27
C GLU A 27 2.66 -14.97 11.60
N HIS A 28 3.55 -15.28 12.55
CA HIS A 28 3.17 -15.72 13.88
C HIS A 28 2.70 -14.59 14.80
N THR A 29 3.34 -13.43 14.73
CA THR A 29 3.02 -12.31 15.61
C THR A 29 1.75 -11.55 15.22
N SER A 30 1.30 -11.69 13.98
CA SER A 30 0.08 -11.08 13.45
C SER A 30 -1.08 -12.07 13.29
N GLU A 31 -0.85 -13.38 13.52
CA GLU A 31 -1.84 -14.44 13.28
C GLU A 31 -3.17 -14.16 13.98
N ASP A 32 -3.12 -13.85 15.28
CA ASP A 32 -4.30 -13.59 16.11
C ASP A 32 -4.87 -12.17 15.95
N PHE A 33 -4.23 -11.32 15.12
CA PHE A 33 -4.71 -9.96 14.95
C PHE A 33 -5.97 -9.92 14.10
N THR A 34 -6.99 -9.22 14.60
CA THR A 34 -8.23 -8.93 13.90
C THR A 34 -8.62 -7.47 14.10
N TYR A 35 -9.17 -6.85 13.08
CA TYR A 35 -9.74 -5.50 13.14
C TYR A 35 -11.13 -5.49 13.77
N HIS A 36 -11.80 -6.66 13.87
CA HIS A 36 -13.22 -6.79 14.19
C HIS A 36 -14.09 -5.93 13.28
N ALA A 37 -13.66 -5.78 12.04
CA ALA A 37 -14.36 -4.96 11.05
C ALA A 37 -15.65 -5.64 10.61
N ARG A 38 -16.70 -4.83 10.48
CA ARG A 38 -17.99 -5.26 9.92
C ARG A 38 -18.67 -4.09 9.26
N ARG A 39 -19.47 -4.38 8.28
CA ARG A 39 -20.32 -3.35 7.66
C ARG A 39 -21.37 -2.86 8.66
N THR A 40 -21.63 -1.57 8.61
CA THR A 40 -22.68 -0.94 9.42
C THR A 40 -24.04 -1.05 8.79
N ALA A 41 -24.11 -1.26 7.47
CA ALA A 41 -25.33 -1.49 6.70
C ALA A 41 -25.04 -2.45 5.54
N GLU A 42 -26.06 -3.17 5.08
CA GLU A 42 -25.97 -3.92 3.84
C GLU A 42 -25.95 -2.95 2.64
N ALA A 43 -25.01 -3.16 1.73
CA ALA A 43 -24.97 -2.38 0.50
C ALA A 43 -26.13 -2.79 -0.40
N SER A 44 -26.88 -1.79 -0.89
CA SER A 44 -27.96 -2.03 -1.87
C SER A 44 -27.44 -2.32 -3.27
N LYS A 45 -26.16 -2.12 -3.51
CA LYS A 45 -25.45 -2.32 -4.78
C LYS A 45 -24.04 -2.81 -4.50
N ARG A 46 -23.47 -3.51 -5.49
CA ARG A 46 -22.06 -3.90 -5.49
C ARG A 46 -21.15 -2.70 -5.30
N GLU A 47 -20.18 -2.84 -4.41
CA GLU A 47 -19.18 -1.81 -4.10
C GLU A 47 -17.80 -2.22 -4.61
N ILE A 48 -17.11 -1.30 -5.28
CA ILE A 48 -15.73 -1.50 -5.75
C ILE A 48 -14.91 -0.32 -5.25
N TYR A 49 -13.95 -0.62 -4.37
CA TYR A 49 -12.97 0.33 -3.89
C TYR A 49 -11.64 0.10 -4.59
N VAL A 50 -11.12 1.14 -5.24
CA VAL A 50 -9.80 1.11 -5.87
C VAL A 50 -8.88 2.02 -5.08
N TYR A 51 -7.84 1.44 -4.52
CA TYR A 51 -6.84 2.16 -3.73
C TYR A 51 -5.52 2.23 -4.48
N VAL A 52 -5.16 3.41 -5.00
CA VAL A 52 -3.97 3.62 -5.82
C VAL A 52 -2.83 4.14 -4.96
N ILE A 53 -1.75 3.37 -4.85
CA ILE A 53 -0.51 3.79 -4.20
C ILE A 53 0.43 4.27 -5.29
N GLY A 54 0.58 5.59 -5.41
CA GLY A 54 1.52 6.21 -6.32
C GLY A 54 2.96 6.09 -5.84
N GLU A 55 3.92 6.25 -6.74
CA GLU A 55 5.35 6.23 -6.46
C GLU A 55 6.02 7.50 -6.99
N ALA A 56 7.04 8.00 -6.25
CA ALA A 56 7.87 9.14 -6.64
C ALA A 56 7.08 10.41 -7.03
N SER A 57 5.87 10.59 -6.53
CA SER A 57 4.95 11.67 -6.90
C SER A 57 4.92 12.76 -5.84
N ARG A 58 5.42 13.92 -6.17
CA ARG A 58 5.58 15.07 -5.30
C ARG A 58 4.42 16.05 -5.47
N ALA A 59 3.69 16.37 -4.40
CA ALA A 59 2.55 17.29 -4.44
C ALA A 59 2.89 18.65 -5.09
N ALA A 60 4.10 19.19 -4.84
CA ALA A 60 4.57 20.44 -5.45
C ALA A 60 4.65 20.42 -6.98
N ASN A 61 4.59 19.25 -7.60
CA ASN A 61 4.63 19.08 -9.06
C ASN A 61 3.25 18.73 -9.63
N TRP A 62 2.19 18.85 -8.83
CA TRP A 62 0.82 18.60 -9.26
C TRP A 62 0.05 19.89 -9.52
N GLN A 63 -0.56 19.99 -10.70
CA GLN A 63 -1.42 21.10 -11.07
C GLN A 63 -2.55 21.33 -10.05
N LEU A 64 -3.13 20.26 -9.51
CA LEU A 64 -4.15 20.29 -8.48
C LEU A 64 -3.72 21.06 -7.21
N TYR A 65 -2.42 21.14 -6.96
CA TYR A 65 -1.83 21.87 -5.81
C TYR A 65 -1.18 23.20 -6.21
N GLY A 66 -1.40 23.65 -7.45
CA GLY A 66 -0.94 24.96 -7.92
C GLY A 66 0.35 24.93 -8.72
N TYR A 67 0.83 23.77 -9.18
CA TYR A 67 1.94 23.72 -10.12
C TYR A 67 1.53 24.30 -11.48
N HIS A 68 2.42 25.09 -12.07
CA HIS A 68 2.13 25.86 -13.29
C HIS A 68 2.04 25.04 -14.58
N ARG A 69 2.49 23.79 -14.58
CA ARG A 69 2.40 22.87 -15.72
C ARG A 69 1.20 21.93 -15.57
N GLU A 70 0.64 21.54 -16.71
CA GLU A 70 -0.43 20.54 -16.77
C GLU A 70 0.11 19.13 -16.52
N THR A 71 0.24 18.74 -15.26
CA THR A 71 0.75 17.42 -14.87
C THR A 71 -0.33 16.40 -14.60
N ASN A 72 -1.56 16.85 -14.31
CA ASN A 72 -2.71 15.99 -14.07
C ASN A 72 -4.03 16.60 -14.60
N PRO A 73 -4.09 16.87 -15.91
CA PRO A 73 -5.25 17.55 -16.51
C PRO A 73 -6.55 16.76 -16.36
N CYS A 74 -6.52 15.45 -16.47
CA CYS A 74 -7.71 14.62 -16.30
C CYS A 74 -8.29 14.74 -14.89
N LEU A 75 -7.44 14.78 -13.85
CA LEU A 75 -7.92 14.90 -12.48
C LEU A 75 -8.56 16.24 -12.19
N THR A 76 -8.06 17.34 -12.80
CA THR A 76 -8.63 18.69 -12.60
C THR A 76 -10.06 18.82 -13.11
N HIS A 77 -10.47 17.94 -14.02
CA HIS A 77 -11.81 17.92 -14.62
C HIS A 77 -12.67 16.74 -14.14
N THR A 78 -12.18 15.98 -13.15
CA THR A 78 -12.91 14.83 -12.60
C THR A 78 -14.00 15.31 -11.66
N GLU A 79 -15.26 14.99 -11.99
CA GLU A 79 -16.41 15.28 -11.13
C GLU A 79 -16.34 14.46 -9.84
N GLY A 80 -16.73 15.08 -8.73
CA GLY A 80 -16.71 14.43 -7.41
C GLY A 80 -15.32 14.30 -6.78
N LEU A 81 -14.26 14.85 -7.40
CA LEU A 81 -12.92 14.81 -6.85
C LEU A 81 -12.81 15.58 -5.53
N VAL A 82 -12.33 14.90 -4.48
CA VAL A 82 -12.00 15.51 -3.20
C VAL A 82 -10.47 15.64 -3.08
N VAL A 83 -9.97 16.86 -2.95
CA VAL A 83 -8.53 17.15 -2.87
C VAL A 83 -8.11 17.45 -1.43
N PHE A 84 -7.24 16.62 -0.88
CA PHE A 84 -6.66 16.81 0.45
C PHE A 84 -5.41 17.69 0.36
N ARG A 85 -5.47 18.90 0.92
CA ARG A 85 -4.37 19.89 0.82
C ARG A 85 -3.36 19.83 1.97
N ASN A 86 -3.74 19.24 3.11
CA ASN A 86 -2.93 19.17 4.32
C ASN A 86 -2.53 17.73 4.66
N THR A 87 -2.19 16.95 3.64
CA THR A 87 -1.74 15.56 3.83
C THR A 87 -0.23 15.49 3.75
N VAL A 88 0.36 14.81 4.73
CA VAL A 88 1.81 14.61 4.83
C VAL A 88 2.09 13.11 4.91
N THR A 89 3.06 12.65 4.14
CA THR A 89 3.54 11.27 4.26
C THR A 89 4.26 11.07 5.60
N GLN A 90 4.06 9.93 6.21
CA GLN A 90 4.68 9.58 7.49
C GLN A 90 6.16 9.19 7.34
N SER A 91 6.66 8.97 6.13
CA SER A 91 8.06 8.66 5.84
C SER A 91 8.43 9.06 4.42
N ASN A 92 9.73 9.20 4.17
CA ASN A 92 10.29 9.68 2.90
C ASN A 92 10.83 8.57 1.98
N THR A 93 10.60 7.31 2.33
CA THR A 93 11.03 6.16 1.51
C THR A 93 9.91 5.14 1.39
N THR A 94 9.78 4.53 0.22
CA THR A 94 8.71 3.59 -0.12
C THR A 94 8.58 2.45 0.87
N HIS A 95 9.71 1.80 1.21
CA HIS A 95 9.71 0.66 2.14
C HIS A 95 9.29 1.01 3.58
N LYS A 96 9.26 2.30 3.95
CA LYS A 96 8.76 2.77 5.24
C LYS A 96 7.36 3.37 5.14
N SER A 97 7.08 4.16 4.08
CA SER A 97 5.81 4.85 3.93
C SER A 97 4.67 3.90 3.55
N VAL A 98 4.89 2.98 2.61
CA VAL A 98 3.83 2.09 2.13
C VAL A 98 3.30 1.15 3.21
N PRO A 99 4.12 0.51 4.08
CA PRO A 99 3.58 -0.24 5.21
C PRO A 99 2.71 0.58 6.16
N LEU A 100 3.06 1.85 6.40
CA LEU A 100 2.25 2.75 7.22
C LEU A 100 0.95 3.14 6.52
N ILE A 101 0.97 3.31 5.19
CA ILE A 101 -0.23 3.56 4.37
C ILE A 101 -1.16 2.34 4.35
N LEU A 102 -0.59 1.13 4.30
CA LEU A 102 -1.34 -0.13 4.25
C LEU A 102 -1.82 -0.63 5.62
N SER A 103 -1.49 0.05 6.70
CA SER A 103 -1.84 -0.35 8.06
C SER A 103 -2.47 0.79 8.85
N SER A 104 -2.99 0.46 10.04
CA SER A 104 -3.47 1.46 11.00
C SER A 104 -2.36 1.99 11.93
N VAL A 105 -1.10 1.69 11.63
CA VAL A 105 0.05 2.00 12.48
C VAL A 105 0.55 3.42 12.22
N LYS A 106 0.88 4.13 13.28
CA LYS A 106 1.52 5.45 13.21
C LYS A 106 3.04 5.33 13.28
N THR A 107 3.74 6.35 12.79
CA THR A 107 5.21 6.38 12.75
C THR A 107 5.87 6.22 14.12
N ASP A 108 5.26 6.75 15.17
CA ASP A 108 5.72 6.63 16.56
C ASP A 108 5.49 5.23 17.16
N GLN A 109 4.71 4.38 16.47
CA GLN A 109 4.37 3.02 16.87
C GLN A 109 4.90 1.98 15.89
N HIS A 110 6.02 2.23 15.24
CA HIS A 110 6.55 1.41 14.14
C HIS A 110 6.68 -0.09 14.48
N GLU A 111 6.95 -0.44 15.73
CA GLU A 111 7.03 -1.84 16.19
C GLU A 111 5.69 -2.59 16.06
N GLU A 112 4.57 -1.88 16.07
CA GLU A 112 3.24 -2.47 15.88
C GLU A 112 3.03 -2.99 14.45
N LEU A 113 3.80 -2.52 13.47
CA LEU A 113 3.77 -3.07 12.09
C LEU A 113 4.01 -4.58 12.06
N TYR A 114 4.79 -5.11 13.01
CA TYR A 114 5.11 -6.53 13.08
C TYR A 114 4.05 -7.36 13.79
N ARG A 115 2.96 -6.74 14.23
CA ARG A 115 1.87 -7.38 14.99
C ARG A 115 0.50 -7.15 14.38
N ARG A 116 0.38 -6.30 13.36
CA ARG A 116 -0.89 -5.93 12.74
C ARG A 116 -0.94 -6.35 11.29
N LYS A 117 -2.11 -6.76 10.86
CA LYS A 117 -2.41 -7.03 9.45
C LYS A 117 -2.65 -5.74 8.68
N GLY A 118 -2.61 -5.83 7.36
CA GLY A 118 -2.81 -4.71 6.45
C GLY A 118 -4.26 -4.40 6.13
N LEU A 119 -4.45 -3.34 5.35
CA LEU A 119 -5.75 -2.90 4.82
C LEU A 119 -6.54 -4.03 4.12
N PRO A 120 -5.90 -4.95 3.35
CA PRO A 120 -6.63 -6.09 2.77
C PRO A 120 -7.34 -6.93 3.84
N ALA A 121 -6.70 -7.23 4.96
CA ALA A 121 -7.31 -8.02 6.04
C ALA A 121 -8.55 -7.32 6.63
N LEU A 122 -8.48 -6.00 6.81
CA LEU A 122 -9.62 -5.21 7.29
C LEU A 122 -10.82 -5.34 6.36
N PHE A 123 -10.61 -5.22 5.06
CA PHE A 123 -11.69 -5.35 4.07
C PHE A 123 -12.21 -6.78 3.95
N LYS A 124 -11.35 -7.79 4.09
CA LYS A 124 -11.79 -9.20 4.14
C LYS A 124 -12.73 -9.45 5.32
N GLU A 125 -12.40 -8.95 6.51
CA GLU A 125 -13.28 -9.03 7.68
C GLU A 125 -14.65 -8.36 7.43
N ALA A 126 -14.67 -7.29 6.63
CA ALA A 126 -15.89 -6.62 6.21
C ALA A 126 -16.62 -7.30 5.03
N GLY A 127 -16.15 -8.46 4.56
CA GLY A 127 -16.80 -9.27 3.52
C GLY A 127 -16.45 -8.89 2.09
N PHE A 128 -15.39 -8.10 1.86
CA PHE A 128 -14.87 -7.82 0.52
C PHE A 128 -13.92 -8.92 0.06
N LYS A 129 -13.90 -9.16 -1.24
CA LYS A 129 -12.79 -9.87 -1.88
C LYS A 129 -11.69 -8.89 -2.24
N THR A 130 -10.46 -9.23 -1.93
CA THR A 130 -9.34 -8.28 -1.94
C THR A 130 -8.25 -8.68 -2.91
N TRP A 131 -7.78 -7.70 -3.68
CA TRP A 131 -6.74 -7.86 -4.68
C TRP A 131 -5.62 -6.86 -4.44
N PHE A 132 -4.37 -7.34 -4.52
CA PHE A 132 -3.19 -6.49 -4.51
C PHE A 132 -2.44 -6.68 -5.83
N LEU A 133 -2.50 -5.68 -6.70
CA LEU A 133 -1.85 -5.68 -8.00
C LEU A 133 -0.63 -4.76 -7.92
N SER A 134 0.56 -5.32 -8.09
CA SER A 134 1.81 -4.55 -7.98
C SER A 134 2.57 -4.52 -9.29
N ASN A 135 2.95 -3.31 -9.70
CA ASN A 135 3.88 -3.09 -10.79
C ASN A 135 5.34 -3.00 -10.32
N GLN A 136 5.57 -3.12 -9.02
CA GLN A 136 6.90 -3.26 -8.43
C GLN A 136 7.25 -4.73 -8.21
N ARG A 137 8.56 -5.05 -8.13
CA ARG A 137 9.02 -6.41 -7.80
C ARG A 137 8.79 -6.72 -6.33
N PRO A 138 8.65 -8.00 -5.97
CA PRO A 138 8.77 -8.41 -4.58
C PRO A 138 10.09 -7.91 -3.99
N GLN A 139 10.01 -7.25 -2.85
CA GLN A 139 11.19 -6.65 -2.20
C GLN A 139 11.64 -7.44 -0.96
N GLY A 140 10.88 -8.48 -0.58
CA GLY A 140 11.09 -9.22 0.66
C GLY A 140 10.90 -8.37 1.91
N ALA A 141 10.20 -7.23 1.78
CA ALA A 141 9.99 -6.22 2.80
C ALA A 141 8.59 -6.35 3.44
N MET A 142 8.30 -5.47 4.41
CA MET A 142 7.00 -5.43 5.09
C MET A 142 5.83 -5.17 4.14
N ILE A 143 6.07 -4.48 3.02
CA ILE A 143 5.07 -4.27 1.97
C ILE A 143 4.53 -5.60 1.46
N ASP A 144 5.43 -6.54 1.11
CA ASP A 144 5.04 -7.85 0.60
C ASP A 144 4.30 -8.68 1.66
N LYS A 145 4.65 -8.51 2.92
CA LYS A 145 3.96 -9.18 4.04
C LYS A 145 2.52 -8.71 4.17
N LEU A 146 2.30 -7.39 4.19
CA LEU A 146 0.96 -6.80 4.26
C LEU A 146 0.14 -7.02 2.98
N ALA A 147 0.80 -7.09 1.82
CA ALA A 147 0.14 -7.40 0.55
C ALA A 147 -0.40 -8.84 0.52
N LYS A 148 0.27 -9.79 1.19
CA LYS A 148 -0.17 -11.18 1.33
C LYS A 148 -1.46 -11.35 2.15
N ASP A 149 -1.87 -10.33 2.88
CA ASP A 149 -3.18 -10.34 3.56
C ASP A 149 -4.34 -10.30 2.56
N ALA A 150 -4.10 -9.91 1.29
CA ALA A 150 -5.10 -9.96 0.23
C ALA A 150 -5.44 -11.40 -0.17
N ASP A 151 -6.65 -11.63 -0.71
CA ASP A 151 -7.04 -12.91 -1.27
C ASP A 151 -6.23 -13.26 -2.50
N SER A 152 -5.83 -12.24 -3.27
CA SER A 152 -4.99 -12.38 -4.45
C SER A 152 -3.90 -11.32 -4.49
N LEU A 153 -2.65 -11.77 -4.65
CA LEU A 153 -1.48 -10.92 -4.81
C LEU A 153 -0.84 -11.21 -6.17
N VAL A 154 -0.78 -10.20 -7.03
CA VAL A 154 -0.24 -10.32 -8.39
C VAL A 154 0.85 -9.28 -8.61
N TYR A 155 2.03 -9.75 -9.00
CA TYR A 155 3.11 -8.92 -9.49
C TYR A 155 3.12 -8.93 -11.02
N LEU A 156 2.94 -7.75 -11.63
CA LEU A 156 2.87 -7.64 -13.08
C LEU A 156 4.24 -7.83 -13.74
N PRO A 157 4.27 -8.40 -14.96
CA PRO A 157 5.51 -8.61 -15.70
C PRO A 157 6.10 -7.30 -16.23
N GLU A 158 7.34 -7.37 -16.68
CA GLU A 158 7.98 -6.29 -17.44
C GLU A 158 7.45 -6.21 -18.90
N PRO A 159 7.46 -5.03 -19.52
CA PRO A 159 7.88 -3.73 -18.99
C PRO A 159 6.88 -3.13 -17.97
N ARG A 160 7.37 -2.23 -17.07
CA ARG A 160 6.60 -1.74 -15.93
C ARG A 160 5.91 -0.41 -16.20
N TYR A 161 4.95 -0.42 -17.10
CA TYR A 161 4.09 0.73 -17.34
C TYR A 161 2.84 0.64 -16.45
N ASP A 162 2.54 1.68 -15.68
CA ASP A 162 1.42 1.66 -14.74
C ASP A 162 0.05 1.50 -15.40
N MET A 163 -0.05 1.74 -16.71
CA MET A 163 -1.25 1.43 -17.48
C MET A 163 -1.61 -0.07 -17.47
N GLN A 164 -0.64 -0.96 -17.24
CA GLN A 164 -0.90 -2.40 -17.10
C GLN A 164 -1.75 -2.72 -15.86
N LEU A 165 -1.58 -1.93 -14.78
CA LEU A 165 -2.42 -2.05 -13.58
C LEU A 165 -3.89 -1.78 -13.90
N LEU A 166 -4.17 -0.82 -14.79
CA LEU A 166 -5.53 -0.50 -15.20
C LEU A 166 -6.17 -1.67 -15.98
N GLU A 167 -5.42 -2.30 -16.88
CA GLU A 167 -5.92 -3.46 -17.63
C GLU A 167 -6.14 -4.67 -16.71
N ALA A 168 -5.21 -4.94 -15.81
CA ALA A 168 -5.35 -6.00 -14.82
C ALA A 168 -6.55 -5.75 -13.88
N MET A 169 -6.76 -4.52 -13.44
CA MET A 169 -7.92 -4.13 -12.64
C MET A 169 -9.24 -4.36 -13.39
N LYS A 170 -9.34 -3.97 -14.66
CA LYS A 170 -10.54 -4.19 -15.49
C LYS A 170 -10.85 -5.68 -15.61
N GLN A 171 -9.81 -6.50 -15.81
CA GLN A 171 -9.95 -7.95 -15.88
C GLN A 171 -10.50 -8.53 -14.57
N VAL A 172 -9.93 -8.15 -13.42
CA VAL A 172 -10.41 -8.55 -12.09
C VAL A 172 -11.89 -8.19 -11.90
N ILE A 173 -12.29 -6.97 -12.28
CA ILE A 173 -13.68 -6.50 -12.14
C ILE A 173 -14.64 -7.31 -13.03
N ALA A 174 -14.18 -7.69 -14.22
CA ALA A 174 -15.00 -8.47 -15.17
C ALA A 174 -15.11 -9.96 -14.78
N GLU A 175 -14.05 -10.54 -14.22
CA GLU A 175 -14.01 -11.94 -13.81
C GLU A 175 -14.79 -12.22 -12.51
N ASP A 176 -15.00 -11.20 -11.70
CA ASP A 176 -15.75 -11.36 -10.44
C ASP A 176 -16.92 -10.35 -10.35
N PRO A 177 -18.04 -10.61 -11.00
CA PRO A 177 -19.16 -9.68 -11.03
C PRO A 177 -20.02 -9.66 -9.76
N GLU A 178 -19.87 -10.63 -8.87
CA GLU A 178 -20.78 -10.86 -7.74
C GLU A 178 -20.29 -10.27 -6.42
N HIS A 179 -18.98 -10.22 -6.21
CA HIS A 179 -18.43 -9.76 -4.94
C HIS A 179 -18.17 -8.26 -4.93
N ASP A 180 -18.25 -7.70 -3.74
CA ASP A 180 -17.68 -6.40 -3.45
C ASP A 180 -16.16 -6.50 -3.41
N LEU A 181 -15.47 -5.53 -4.01
CA LEU A 181 -14.04 -5.61 -4.25
C LEU A 181 -13.28 -4.48 -3.55
N LEU A 182 -12.15 -4.83 -2.94
CA LEU A 182 -11.04 -3.91 -2.72
C LEU A 182 -9.91 -4.27 -3.68
N ILE A 183 -9.52 -3.35 -4.54
CA ILE A 183 -8.40 -3.51 -5.46
C ILE A 183 -7.32 -2.49 -5.12
N ILE A 184 -6.17 -2.95 -4.66
CA ILE A 184 -5.00 -2.10 -4.38
C ILE A 184 -4.09 -2.13 -5.59
N LEU A 185 -3.78 -0.97 -6.15
CA LEU A 185 -2.87 -0.77 -7.27
C LEU A 185 -1.57 -0.14 -6.76
N HIS A 186 -0.48 -0.87 -6.81
CA HIS A 186 0.84 -0.39 -6.38
C HIS A 186 1.67 -0.02 -7.62
N CYS A 187 1.78 1.28 -7.87
CA CYS A 187 2.42 1.82 -9.06
C CYS A 187 3.96 1.69 -9.02
N TYR A 188 4.57 1.64 -10.20
CA TYR A 188 6.01 1.77 -10.39
C TYR A 188 6.44 3.25 -10.45
N GLY A 189 5.58 4.10 -11.01
CA GLY A 189 5.80 5.54 -11.10
C GLY A 189 6.90 5.95 -12.08
N SER A 190 7.70 6.92 -11.65
CA SER A 190 8.77 7.53 -12.47
C SER A 190 10.17 7.04 -12.07
N HIS A 191 10.32 5.79 -11.75
CA HIS A 191 11.65 5.21 -11.49
C HIS A 191 12.47 5.02 -12.75
#